data_3f63c57590cd18d5f7143eef8d498967
#
_entry.id   3f63c57590cd18d5f7143eef8d498967
#
_cell.length_a   1.000
_cell.length_b   1.000
_cell.length_c   1.000
_cell.angle_alpha   90.00
_cell.angle_beta   90.00
_cell.angle_gamma   90.00
#
_symmetry.space_group_name_H-M   'P 1'
#
loop_
_entity.id
_entity.type
_entity.pdbx_description
1 polymer ?
#
loop_
_entity_poly.entity_id
_entity_poly.type
_entity_poly.pdbx_seq_one_letter_code
_entity_poly.pdbx_strand_id
1 'polypeptide(L)'
;VMLSVGMAVPYPELLAKLDAQRATGGAAWGTGEVATMAFGKFGSIVLAVAVFGAVCTGTNGFFIATSRLLLSMSRSGILPAWFGEIHPKYRTPYKAILFTIIVVLLTPFAGRSAVAWTVDMSSVGTGIGYLFTCLAARRVIMGSEGVDKKGLKLFCCAVGTITAVMCILLLLVPGSPARIGIAPFICLAVWVVLGFIFYFSNKKHWISLPEEKVRENVLGRKDIAVFFKK
;
A
#
# COMPACT_ATOMS: atom_id res chain seq x y z
N VAL A 1 -13.04 12.70 12.77
CA VAL A 1 -13.28 13.95 12.01
C VAL A 1 -14.44 13.76 11.05
N MET A 2 -14.47 12.77 10.14
CA MET A 2 -15.61 12.59 9.21
C MET A 2 -16.95 12.33 9.91
N LEU A 3 -16.98 11.53 10.98
CA LEU A 3 -18.18 11.25 11.76
C LEU A 3 -18.69 12.48 12.52
N SER A 4 -17.79 13.24 13.15
CA SER A 4 -18.16 14.48 13.87
C SER A 4 -18.62 15.60 12.95
N VAL A 5 -18.07 15.66 11.74
CA VAL A 5 -18.45 16.64 10.72
C VAL A 5 -19.80 16.25 10.08
N GLY A 6 -20.04 14.95 9.85
CA GLY A 6 -21.33 14.46 9.31
C GLY A 6 -22.51 14.61 10.29
N MET A 7 -22.24 14.70 11.60
CA MET A 7 -23.28 14.95 12.62
C MET A 7 -23.64 16.43 12.78
N ALA A 8 -22.81 17.35 12.27
CA ALA A 8 -22.97 18.80 12.48
C ALA A 8 -23.86 19.48 11.44
N VAL A 9 -24.16 18.80 10.32
CA VAL A 9 -24.95 19.39 9.22
C VAL A 9 -26.08 18.45 8.81
N PRO A 10 -27.31 18.97 8.57
CA PRO A 10 -28.43 18.18 8.08
C PRO A 10 -28.08 17.52 6.73
N TYR A 11 -28.13 16.20 6.68
CA TYR A 11 -27.76 15.41 5.48
C TYR A 11 -28.49 15.83 4.19
N PRO A 12 -29.81 16.19 4.21
CA PRO A 12 -30.52 16.64 3.02
C PRO A 12 -29.98 17.94 2.42
N GLU A 13 -29.59 18.91 3.26
CA GLU A 13 -29.03 20.19 2.80
C GLU A 13 -27.64 20.00 2.17
N LEU A 14 -26.83 19.12 2.75
CA LEU A 14 -25.52 18.77 2.20
C LEU A 14 -25.66 18.11 0.83
N LEU A 15 -26.58 17.15 0.68
CA LEU A 15 -26.85 16.50 -0.61
C LEU A 15 -27.30 17.50 -1.67
N ALA A 16 -28.24 18.37 -1.37
CA ALA A 16 -28.74 19.36 -2.30
C ALA A 16 -27.62 20.30 -2.82
N LYS A 17 -26.70 20.70 -1.93
CA LYS A 17 -25.55 21.54 -2.33
C LYS A 17 -24.53 20.76 -3.16
N LEU A 18 -24.25 19.49 -2.81
CA LEU A 18 -23.32 18.65 -3.58
C LEU A 18 -23.87 18.33 -4.97
N ASP A 19 -25.18 18.12 -5.10
CA ASP A 19 -25.82 17.89 -6.39
C ASP A 19 -25.83 19.15 -7.24
N ALA A 20 -26.05 20.31 -6.65
CA ALA A 20 -25.92 21.60 -7.33
C ALA A 20 -24.48 21.85 -7.83
N GLN A 21 -23.46 21.53 -7.04
CA GLN A 21 -22.06 21.61 -7.47
C GLN A 21 -21.72 20.64 -8.60
N ARG A 22 -22.27 19.43 -8.56
CA ARG A 22 -22.11 18.45 -9.66
C ARG A 22 -22.78 18.93 -10.95
N ALA A 23 -23.97 19.51 -10.85
CA ALA A 23 -24.70 20.03 -12.01
C ALA A 23 -23.95 21.17 -12.70
N THR A 24 -23.19 21.98 -11.97
CA THR A 24 -22.35 23.07 -12.52
C THR A 24 -20.99 22.60 -13.02
N GLY A 25 -20.72 21.27 -13.05
CA GLY A 25 -19.43 20.71 -13.48
C GLY A 25 -18.30 20.91 -12.48
N GLY A 26 -18.57 21.42 -11.29
CA GLY A 26 -17.61 21.59 -10.21
C GLY A 26 -17.24 20.27 -9.53
N ALA A 27 -16.04 20.20 -8.95
CA ALA A 27 -15.66 19.09 -8.10
C ALA A 27 -16.40 19.18 -6.76
N ALA A 28 -17.37 18.29 -6.54
CA ALA A 28 -18.10 18.22 -5.29
C ALA A 28 -17.15 17.80 -4.13
N TRP A 29 -16.84 18.75 -3.24
CA TRP A 29 -15.98 18.52 -2.08
C TRP A 29 -16.81 18.56 -0.80
N GLY A 30 -17.43 17.43 -0.47
CA GLY A 30 -18.38 17.32 0.65
C GLY A 30 -17.82 17.78 2.00
N THR A 31 -16.61 17.40 2.35
CA THR A 31 -15.96 17.85 3.61
C THR A 31 -15.66 19.34 3.63
N GLY A 32 -15.29 19.91 2.48
CA GLY A 32 -15.06 21.36 2.35
C GLY A 32 -16.35 22.15 2.51
N GLU A 33 -17.46 21.66 1.95
CA GLU A 33 -18.77 22.28 2.07
C GLU A 33 -19.26 22.30 3.52
N VAL A 34 -19.11 21.18 4.23
CA VAL A 34 -19.46 21.14 5.66
C VAL A 34 -18.59 22.08 6.49
N ALA A 35 -17.29 22.18 6.20
CA ALA A 35 -16.41 23.13 6.88
C ALA A 35 -16.84 24.59 6.59
N THR A 36 -17.30 24.87 5.37
CA THR A 36 -17.84 26.19 5.01
C THR A 36 -19.16 26.50 5.72
N MET A 37 -20.02 25.50 5.88
CA MET A 37 -21.27 25.63 6.61
C MET A 37 -21.05 25.89 8.10
N ALA A 38 -20.06 25.23 8.71
CA ALA A 38 -19.76 25.33 10.15
C ALA A 38 -18.98 26.61 10.52
N PHE A 39 -17.98 26.98 9.70
CA PHE A 39 -17.02 28.04 10.03
C PHE A 39 -16.84 29.08 8.92
N GLY A 40 -17.74 29.12 7.92
CA GLY A 40 -17.62 30.00 6.77
C GLY A 40 -16.42 29.72 5.89
N LYS A 41 -16.03 30.69 5.06
CA LYS A 41 -14.87 30.59 4.14
C LYS A 41 -13.55 30.28 4.86
N PHE A 42 -13.40 30.73 6.11
CA PHE A 42 -12.20 30.46 6.91
C PHE A 42 -12.04 28.95 7.20
N GLY A 43 -13.13 28.27 7.53
CA GLY A 43 -13.12 26.82 7.78
C GLY A 43 -12.67 26.01 6.56
N SER A 44 -13.12 26.36 5.36
CA SER A 44 -12.69 25.68 4.12
C SER A 44 -11.22 25.91 3.80
N ILE A 45 -10.66 27.11 4.07
CA ILE A 45 -9.23 27.38 3.88
C ILE A 45 -8.38 26.56 4.85
N VAL A 46 -8.73 26.58 6.14
CA VAL A 46 -7.99 25.78 7.16
C VAL A 46 -8.03 24.30 6.82
N LEU A 47 -9.19 23.80 6.40
CA LEU A 47 -9.33 22.39 5.99
C LEU A 47 -8.48 22.10 4.75
N ALA A 48 -8.44 22.98 3.75
CA ALA A 48 -7.63 22.80 2.55
C ALA A 48 -6.13 22.71 2.89
N VAL A 49 -5.63 23.58 3.76
CA VAL A 49 -4.23 23.55 4.23
C VAL A 49 -3.94 22.23 5.00
N ALA A 50 -4.86 21.82 5.87
CA ALA A 50 -4.71 20.58 6.61
C ALA A 50 -4.67 19.35 5.69
N VAL A 51 -5.58 19.30 4.70
CA VAL A 51 -5.61 18.21 3.68
C VAL A 51 -4.33 18.22 2.85
N PHE A 52 -3.87 19.38 2.41
CA PHE A 52 -2.60 19.52 1.68
C PHE A 52 -1.42 18.97 2.50
N GLY A 53 -1.31 19.37 3.77
CA GLY A 53 -0.27 18.85 4.67
C GLY A 53 -0.35 17.33 4.87
N ALA A 54 -1.57 16.78 5.04
CA ALA A 54 -1.78 15.35 5.17
C ALA A 54 -1.38 14.58 3.91
N VAL A 55 -1.73 15.09 2.72
CA VAL A 55 -1.35 14.49 1.43
C VAL A 55 0.17 14.50 1.25
N CYS A 56 0.83 15.63 1.52
CA CYS A 56 2.30 15.73 1.43
C CYS A 56 2.99 14.74 2.37
N THR A 57 2.53 14.63 3.61
CA THR A 57 3.10 13.71 4.61
C THR A 57 2.87 12.25 4.20
N GLY A 58 1.66 11.91 3.80
CA GLY A 58 1.33 10.56 3.33
C GLY A 58 2.14 10.16 2.11
N THR A 59 2.23 11.01 1.12
CA THR A 59 3.01 10.78 -0.11
C THR A 59 4.48 10.53 0.22
N ASN A 60 5.09 11.36 1.08
CA ASN A 60 6.47 11.16 1.51
C ASN A 60 6.67 9.79 2.20
N GLY A 61 5.75 9.40 3.09
CA GLY A 61 5.77 8.09 3.74
C GLY A 61 5.74 6.93 2.73
N PHE A 62 4.87 7.01 1.73
CA PHE A 62 4.77 6.00 0.68
C PHE A 62 6.05 5.93 -0.19
N PHE A 63 6.65 7.06 -0.55
CA PHE A 63 7.92 7.06 -1.28
C PHE A 63 9.04 6.39 -0.50
N ILE A 64 9.16 6.67 0.80
CA ILE A 64 10.15 6.05 1.68
C ILE A 64 9.90 4.53 1.77
N ALA A 65 8.67 4.11 2.00
CA ALA A 65 8.32 2.70 2.13
C ALA A 65 8.58 1.93 0.84
N THR A 66 8.09 2.44 -0.30
CA THR A 66 8.22 1.80 -1.61
C THR A 66 9.68 1.70 -2.05
N SER A 67 10.45 2.76 -1.89
CA SER A 67 11.87 2.76 -2.28
C SER A 67 12.71 1.77 -1.45
N ARG A 68 12.42 1.63 -0.16
CA ARG A 68 13.07 0.65 0.72
C ARG A 68 12.65 -0.78 0.37
N LEU A 69 11.37 -0.99 0.03
CA LEU A 69 10.87 -2.29 -0.41
C LEU A 69 11.57 -2.74 -1.70
N LEU A 70 11.62 -1.87 -2.71
CA LEU A 70 12.30 -2.14 -3.98
C LEU A 70 13.79 -2.42 -3.77
N LEU A 71 14.46 -1.66 -2.90
CA LEU A 71 15.85 -1.90 -2.49
C LEU A 71 16.03 -3.29 -1.86
N SER A 72 15.16 -3.66 -0.92
CA SER A 72 15.21 -4.97 -0.25
C SER A 72 14.99 -6.11 -1.23
N MET A 73 14.02 -5.99 -2.14
CA MET A 73 13.75 -6.98 -3.18
C MET A 73 14.91 -7.12 -4.17
N SER A 74 15.58 -6.02 -4.52
CA SER A 74 16.75 -6.04 -5.37
C SER A 74 17.95 -6.71 -4.68
N ARG A 75 18.18 -6.42 -3.40
CA ARG A 75 19.23 -7.07 -2.60
C ARG A 75 18.99 -8.57 -2.40
N SER A 76 17.73 -8.99 -2.36
CA SER A 76 17.35 -10.41 -2.34
C SER A 76 17.51 -11.08 -3.71
N GLY A 77 17.86 -10.35 -4.76
CA GLY A 77 18.01 -10.86 -6.12
C GLY A 77 16.69 -11.06 -6.90
N ILE A 78 15.54 -10.73 -6.31
CA ILE A 78 14.23 -10.87 -6.96
C ILE A 78 14.05 -9.82 -8.06
N LEU A 79 14.48 -8.58 -7.80
CA LEU A 79 14.47 -7.48 -8.77
C LEU A 79 15.86 -7.25 -9.37
N PRO A 80 15.93 -6.61 -10.56
CA PRO A 80 17.19 -6.22 -11.17
C PRO A 80 18.10 -5.43 -10.22
N ALA A 81 19.41 -5.68 -10.30
CA ALA A 81 20.40 -5.08 -9.40
C ALA A 81 20.43 -3.54 -9.44
N TRP A 82 19.99 -2.92 -10.54
CA TRP A 82 19.95 -1.47 -10.66
C TRP A 82 18.98 -0.77 -9.69
N PHE A 83 17.92 -1.46 -9.22
CA PHE A 83 17.07 -0.97 -8.14
C PHE A 83 17.79 -0.90 -6.79
N GLY A 84 18.86 -1.71 -6.63
CA GLY A 84 19.69 -1.77 -5.43
C GLY A 84 20.77 -0.69 -5.35
N GLU A 85 20.97 0.13 -6.38
CA GLU A 85 21.98 1.16 -6.40
C GLU A 85 21.63 2.31 -5.46
N ILE A 86 22.59 2.64 -4.58
CA ILE A 86 22.50 3.70 -3.60
C ILE A 86 23.31 4.90 -4.08
N HIS A 87 22.70 6.09 -4.02
CA HIS A 87 23.39 7.32 -4.38
C HIS A 87 24.56 7.59 -3.43
N PRO A 88 25.80 7.84 -3.91
CA PRO A 88 26.99 7.94 -3.07
C PRO A 88 26.91 9.09 -2.05
N LYS A 89 26.34 10.23 -2.42
CA LYS A 89 26.21 11.41 -1.55
C LYS A 89 25.01 11.31 -0.59
N TYR A 90 23.83 10.96 -1.09
CA TYR A 90 22.59 11.00 -0.32
C TYR A 90 22.23 9.68 0.35
N ARG A 91 22.95 8.61 0.04
CA ARG A 91 22.71 7.24 0.56
C ARG A 91 21.27 6.73 0.42
N THR A 92 20.59 7.19 -0.63
CA THR A 92 19.20 6.82 -0.96
C THR A 92 19.16 5.97 -2.23
N PRO A 93 18.19 5.05 -2.39
CA PRO A 93 18.02 4.23 -3.59
C PRO A 93 17.38 5.06 -4.71
N TYR A 94 18.14 5.95 -5.35
CA TYR A 94 17.64 6.96 -6.28
C TYR A 94 16.93 6.38 -7.50
N LYS A 95 17.38 5.22 -8.02
CA LYS A 95 16.74 4.57 -9.17
C LYS A 95 15.38 3.99 -8.81
N ALA A 96 15.23 3.43 -7.60
CA ALA A 96 13.95 2.97 -7.10
C ALA A 96 12.96 4.14 -6.91
N ILE A 97 13.45 5.27 -6.39
CA ILE A 97 12.65 6.50 -6.24
C ILE A 97 12.23 7.03 -7.60
N LEU A 98 13.16 7.11 -8.57
CA LEU A 98 12.88 7.58 -9.93
C LEU A 98 11.82 6.72 -10.62
N PHE A 99 11.93 5.39 -10.52
CA PHE A 99 10.92 4.47 -11.05
C PHE A 99 9.54 4.74 -10.42
N THR A 100 9.48 4.90 -9.10
CA THR A 100 8.22 5.19 -8.40
C THR A 100 7.63 6.52 -8.86
N ILE A 101 8.46 7.56 -9.03
CA ILE A 101 8.02 8.87 -9.55
C ILE A 101 7.43 8.74 -10.96
N ILE A 102 8.09 8.00 -11.86
CA ILE A 102 7.60 7.79 -13.22
C ILE A 102 6.23 7.14 -13.21
N VAL A 103 6.05 6.07 -12.42
CA VAL A 103 4.76 5.37 -12.30
C VAL A 103 3.68 6.30 -11.74
N VAL A 104 3.99 7.08 -10.71
CA VAL A 104 3.03 8.02 -10.10
C VAL A 104 2.66 9.13 -11.07
N LEU A 105 3.61 9.66 -11.86
CA LEU A 105 3.35 10.70 -12.86
C LEU A 105 2.50 10.21 -14.03
N LEU A 106 2.49 8.93 -14.35
CA LEU A 106 1.63 8.36 -15.39
C LEU A 106 0.17 8.24 -14.93
N THR A 107 -0.08 8.13 -13.63
CA THR A 107 -1.44 7.91 -13.07
C THR A 107 -2.43 9.04 -13.42
N PRO A 108 -2.10 10.34 -13.35
CA PRO A 108 -3.03 11.42 -13.68
C PRO A 108 -3.53 11.42 -15.13
N PHE A 109 -2.75 10.88 -16.07
CA PHE A 109 -3.16 10.79 -17.48
C PHE A 109 -4.34 9.83 -17.69
N ALA A 110 -4.57 8.89 -16.78
CA ALA A 110 -5.73 8.00 -16.80
C ALA A 110 -7.00 8.66 -16.19
N GLY A 111 -6.91 9.94 -15.84
CA GLY A 111 -8.03 10.74 -15.35
C GLY A 111 -8.44 10.45 -13.91
N ARG A 112 -9.57 11.04 -13.50
CA ARG A 112 -10.06 10.95 -12.12
C ARG A 112 -10.39 9.52 -11.67
N SER A 113 -10.78 8.66 -12.58
CA SER A 113 -11.09 7.26 -12.31
C SER A 113 -9.87 6.45 -11.88
N ALA A 114 -8.67 6.87 -12.28
CA ALA A 114 -7.42 6.20 -11.91
C ALA A 114 -7.18 6.16 -10.39
N VAL A 115 -7.65 7.18 -9.67
CA VAL A 115 -7.55 7.21 -8.21
C VAL A 115 -8.34 6.06 -7.59
N ALA A 116 -9.59 5.85 -8.04
CA ALA A 116 -10.41 4.72 -7.56
C ALA A 116 -9.77 3.37 -7.92
N TRP A 117 -9.28 3.21 -9.15
CA TRP A 117 -8.61 1.98 -9.59
C TRP A 117 -7.36 1.66 -8.76
N THR A 118 -6.58 2.70 -8.42
CA THR A 118 -5.37 2.54 -7.59
C THR A 118 -5.72 2.13 -6.16
N VAL A 119 -6.79 2.67 -5.59
CA VAL A 119 -7.28 2.28 -4.25
C VAL A 119 -7.74 0.84 -4.24
N ASP A 120 -8.51 0.41 -5.25
CA ASP A 120 -8.99 -0.97 -5.36
C ASP A 120 -7.82 -1.96 -5.49
N MET A 121 -6.85 -1.66 -6.36
CA MET A 121 -5.62 -2.47 -6.50
C MET A 121 -4.83 -2.55 -5.19
N SER A 122 -4.67 -1.42 -4.50
CA SER A 122 -3.98 -1.34 -3.22
C SER A 122 -4.64 -2.22 -2.16
N SER A 123 -5.98 -2.30 -2.16
CA SER A 123 -6.75 -3.12 -1.24
C SER A 123 -6.45 -4.62 -1.41
N VAL A 124 -6.37 -5.10 -2.66
CA VAL A 124 -5.96 -6.49 -2.95
C VAL A 124 -4.52 -6.74 -2.53
N GLY A 125 -3.61 -5.85 -2.91
CA GLY A 125 -2.19 -5.96 -2.56
C GLY A 125 -1.97 -6.01 -1.05
N THR A 126 -2.70 -5.19 -0.30
CA THR A 126 -2.68 -5.17 1.16
C THR A 126 -3.21 -6.47 1.75
N GLY A 127 -4.31 -7.00 1.23
CA GLY A 127 -4.87 -8.29 1.65
C GLY A 127 -3.86 -9.44 1.47
N ILE A 128 -3.21 -9.50 0.30
CA ILE A 128 -2.16 -10.48 0.02
C ILE A 128 -0.97 -10.28 0.96
N GLY A 129 -0.54 -9.04 1.19
CA GLY A 129 0.55 -8.71 2.12
C GLY A 129 0.27 -9.20 3.54
N TYR A 130 -0.92 -8.96 4.06
CA TYR A 130 -1.32 -9.44 5.39
C TYR A 130 -1.40 -10.96 5.46
N LEU A 131 -1.90 -11.62 4.41
CA LEU A 131 -1.92 -13.09 4.35
C LEU A 131 -0.52 -13.68 4.53
N PHE A 132 0.43 -13.23 3.70
CA PHE A 132 1.80 -13.73 3.78
C PHE A 132 2.50 -13.35 5.07
N THR A 133 2.23 -12.16 5.63
CA THR A 133 2.78 -11.73 6.92
C THR A 133 2.30 -12.63 8.05
N CYS A 134 1.00 -12.95 8.10
CA CYS A 134 0.44 -13.86 9.10
C CYS A 134 0.99 -15.29 8.96
N LEU A 135 1.15 -15.79 7.73
CA LEU A 135 1.73 -17.11 7.47
C LEU A 135 3.21 -17.17 7.88
N ALA A 136 3.99 -16.13 7.55
CA ALA A 136 5.39 -16.02 7.95
C ALA A 136 5.54 -15.94 9.47
N ALA A 137 4.75 -15.10 10.15
CA ALA A 137 4.73 -14.99 11.59
C ALA A 137 4.39 -16.32 12.27
N ARG A 138 3.38 -17.04 11.76
CA ARG A 138 3.03 -18.38 12.24
C ARG A 138 4.22 -19.32 12.14
N ARG A 139 4.92 -19.34 11.02
CA ARG A 139 6.09 -20.23 10.79
C ARG A 139 7.23 -19.92 11.76
N VAL A 140 7.52 -18.65 11.99
CA VAL A 140 8.54 -18.20 12.96
C VAL A 140 8.16 -18.59 14.39
N ILE A 141 6.91 -18.36 14.81
CA ILE A 141 6.43 -18.72 16.17
C ILE A 141 6.47 -20.23 16.41
N MET A 142 6.14 -21.03 15.38
CA MET A 142 6.19 -22.49 15.50
C MET A 142 7.61 -23.02 15.62
N GLY A 143 8.58 -22.42 14.90
CA GLY A 143 9.98 -22.82 14.93
C GLY A 143 10.80 -22.26 16.10
N SER A 144 10.26 -21.30 16.87
CA SER A 144 10.97 -20.70 18.01
C SER A 144 10.62 -21.42 19.31
N GLU A 145 11.64 -21.82 20.06
CA GLU A 145 11.50 -22.32 21.44
C GLU A 145 11.54 -21.15 22.42
N GLY A 146 10.72 -21.20 23.49
CA GLY A 146 10.70 -20.16 24.54
C GLY A 146 9.84 -18.92 24.23
N VAL A 147 8.91 -18.99 23.26
CA VAL A 147 7.98 -17.89 22.97
C VAL A 147 6.88 -17.83 24.03
N ASP A 148 6.86 -16.76 24.83
CA ASP A 148 5.79 -16.50 25.78
C ASP A 148 4.43 -16.42 25.07
N LYS A 149 3.40 -17.05 25.68
CA LYS A 149 2.02 -17.08 25.18
C LYS A 149 1.90 -17.57 23.72
N LYS A 150 2.66 -18.62 23.35
CA LYS A 150 2.69 -19.21 22.01
C LYS A 150 1.29 -19.48 21.45
N GLY A 151 0.37 -20.00 22.26
CA GLY A 151 -1.02 -20.28 21.87
C GLY A 151 -1.78 -19.04 21.44
N LEU A 152 -1.71 -17.96 22.22
CA LEU A 152 -2.37 -16.68 21.88
C LEU A 152 -1.83 -16.07 20.59
N LYS A 153 -0.50 -16.09 20.41
CA LYS A 153 0.14 -15.57 19.19
C LYS A 153 -0.26 -16.38 17.94
N LEU A 154 -0.33 -17.71 18.05
CA LEU A 154 -0.81 -18.58 16.99
C LEU A 154 -2.30 -18.34 16.66
N PHE A 155 -3.12 -18.12 17.69
CA PHE A 155 -4.53 -17.77 17.50
C PHE A 155 -4.67 -16.43 16.74
N CYS A 156 -3.91 -15.39 17.13
CA CYS A 156 -3.90 -14.11 16.40
C CYS A 156 -3.47 -14.28 14.94
N CYS A 157 -2.45 -15.10 14.66
CA CYS A 157 -2.04 -15.40 13.28
C CYS A 157 -3.13 -16.13 12.50
N ALA A 158 -3.85 -17.06 13.13
CA ALA A 158 -4.95 -17.78 12.47
C ALA A 158 -6.12 -16.85 12.14
N VAL A 159 -6.54 -16.01 13.11
CA VAL A 159 -7.58 -14.99 12.88
C VAL A 159 -7.17 -14.03 11.78
N GLY A 160 -5.93 -13.50 11.81
CA GLY A 160 -5.41 -12.61 10.78
C GLY A 160 -5.38 -13.27 9.38
N THR A 161 -5.03 -14.55 9.30
CA THR A 161 -5.04 -15.31 8.04
C THR A 161 -6.47 -15.46 7.50
N ILE A 162 -7.43 -15.83 8.36
CA ILE A 162 -8.84 -15.99 7.98
C ILE A 162 -9.41 -14.65 7.49
N THR A 163 -9.17 -13.58 8.24
CA THR A 163 -9.62 -12.23 7.87
C THR A 163 -9.02 -11.77 6.53
N ALA A 164 -7.72 -11.99 6.31
CA ALA A 164 -7.07 -11.65 5.05
C ALA A 164 -7.66 -12.42 3.86
N VAL A 165 -7.89 -13.72 4.01
CA VAL A 165 -8.53 -14.55 2.98
C VAL A 165 -9.95 -14.07 2.71
N MET A 166 -10.73 -13.80 3.76
CA MET A 166 -12.09 -13.29 3.62
C MET A 166 -12.12 -11.95 2.87
N CYS A 167 -11.22 -11.01 3.20
CA CYS A 167 -11.12 -9.74 2.49
C CYS A 167 -10.78 -9.93 1.00
N ILE A 168 -9.83 -10.81 0.68
CA ILE A 168 -9.47 -11.11 -0.71
C ILE A 168 -10.66 -11.72 -1.46
N LEU A 169 -11.36 -12.66 -0.84
CA LEU A 169 -12.55 -13.29 -1.44
C LEU A 169 -13.66 -12.26 -1.69
N LEU A 170 -13.93 -11.37 -0.73
CA LEU A 170 -14.94 -10.32 -0.90
C LEU A 170 -14.61 -9.36 -2.05
N LEU A 171 -13.34 -9.12 -2.31
CA LEU A 171 -12.89 -8.25 -3.41
C LEU A 171 -12.96 -8.94 -4.78
N LEU A 172 -12.79 -10.25 -4.85
CA LEU A 172 -12.67 -11.00 -6.10
C LEU A 172 -13.97 -11.72 -6.51
N VAL A 173 -14.84 -12.10 -5.56
CA VAL A 173 -16.03 -12.90 -5.85
C VAL A 173 -17.09 -12.07 -6.61
N PRO A 174 -17.62 -12.58 -7.75
CA PRO A 174 -18.72 -11.95 -8.46
C PRO A 174 -19.97 -11.90 -7.59
N GLY A 175 -20.61 -10.72 -7.49
CA GLY A 175 -21.82 -10.53 -6.66
C GLY A 175 -21.56 -9.92 -5.29
N SER A 176 -20.31 -9.76 -4.87
CA SER A 176 -19.97 -9.02 -3.66
C SER A 176 -20.18 -7.50 -3.84
N PRO A 177 -20.73 -6.80 -2.83
CA PRO A 177 -20.85 -5.32 -2.86
C PRO A 177 -19.48 -4.61 -2.90
N ALA A 178 -18.40 -5.29 -2.48
CA ALA A 178 -17.03 -4.79 -2.49
C ALA A 178 -16.22 -5.22 -3.72
N ARG A 179 -16.88 -5.81 -4.74
CA ARG A 179 -16.19 -6.32 -5.93
C ARG A 179 -15.42 -5.24 -6.67
N ILE A 180 -14.19 -5.57 -7.04
CA ILE A 180 -13.34 -4.74 -7.88
C ILE A 180 -13.93 -4.63 -9.29
N GLY A 181 -13.94 -3.43 -9.85
CA GLY A 181 -14.33 -3.18 -11.24
C GLY A 181 -13.40 -3.86 -12.25
N ILE A 182 -13.83 -3.92 -13.51
CA ILE A 182 -13.05 -4.55 -14.59
C ILE A 182 -11.73 -3.78 -14.83
N ALA A 183 -11.75 -2.44 -14.81
CA ALA A 183 -10.57 -1.63 -15.07
C ALA A 183 -9.47 -1.81 -14.00
N PRO A 184 -9.75 -1.74 -12.67
CA PRO A 184 -8.77 -2.07 -11.64
C PRO A 184 -8.25 -3.51 -11.75
N PHE A 185 -9.09 -4.45 -12.16
CA PHE A 185 -8.67 -5.84 -12.36
C PHE A 185 -7.66 -5.99 -13.49
N ILE A 186 -7.86 -5.30 -14.62
CA ILE A 186 -6.89 -5.25 -15.72
C ILE A 186 -5.57 -4.62 -15.26
N CYS A 187 -5.62 -3.50 -14.54
CA CYS A 187 -4.44 -2.87 -13.97
C CYS A 187 -3.69 -3.80 -13.02
N LEU A 188 -4.40 -4.53 -12.17
CA LEU A 188 -3.81 -5.54 -11.29
C LEU A 188 -3.12 -6.66 -12.10
N ALA A 189 -3.77 -7.15 -13.14
CA ALA A 189 -3.19 -8.17 -14.03
C ALA A 189 -1.90 -7.68 -14.69
N VAL A 190 -1.87 -6.44 -15.18
CA VAL A 190 -0.66 -5.83 -15.74
C VAL A 190 0.48 -5.78 -14.71
N TRP A 191 0.19 -5.40 -13.46
CA TRP A 191 1.18 -5.39 -12.38
C TRP A 191 1.71 -6.78 -12.04
N VAL A 192 0.83 -7.78 -12.02
CA VAL A 192 1.23 -9.18 -11.79
C VAL A 192 2.12 -9.67 -12.92
N VAL A 193 1.76 -9.40 -14.18
CA VAL A 193 2.58 -9.75 -15.35
C VAL A 193 3.95 -9.08 -15.30
N LEU A 194 3.99 -7.78 -14.95
CA LEU A 194 5.24 -7.04 -14.76
C LEU A 194 6.11 -7.67 -13.68
N GLY A 195 5.51 -8.07 -12.57
CA GLY A 195 6.19 -8.80 -11.48
C GLY A 195 6.78 -10.13 -11.95
N PHE A 196 6.04 -10.89 -12.73
CA PHE A 196 6.52 -12.14 -13.34
C PHE A 196 7.68 -11.89 -14.32
N ILE A 197 7.59 -10.87 -15.15
CA ILE A 197 8.67 -10.49 -16.08
C ILE A 197 9.96 -10.21 -15.29
N PHE A 198 9.90 -9.40 -14.25
CA PHE A 198 11.07 -9.13 -13.40
C PHE A 198 11.59 -10.39 -12.71
N TYR A 199 10.70 -11.23 -12.19
CA TYR A 199 11.08 -12.47 -11.54
C TYR A 199 11.80 -13.43 -12.50
N PHE A 200 11.23 -13.68 -13.68
CA PHE A 200 11.83 -14.60 -14.65
C PHE A 200 13.13 -14.03 -15.25
N SER A 201 13.19 -12.73 -15.48
CA SER A 201 14.41 -12.06 -15.95
C SER A 201 15.60 -12.26 -15.00
N ASN A 202 15.33 -12.25 -13.69
CA ASN A 202 16.37 -12.40 -12.66
C ASN A 202 16.50 -13.80 -12.05
N LYS A 203 15.69 -14.76 -12.50
CA LYS A 203 15.64 -16.11 -11.93
C LYS A 203 17.02 -16.79 -11.84
N LYS A 204 17.86 -16.66 -12.89
CA LYS A 204 19.21 -17.23 -12.92
C LYS A 204 20.11 -16.66 -11.82
N HIS A 205 20.00 -15.36 -11.57
CA HIS A 205 20.80 -14.68 -10.54
C HIS A 205 20.31 -15.04 -9.13
N TRP A 206 18.99 -15.13 -8.92
CA TRP A 206 18.41 -15.47 -7.63
C TRP A 206 18.74 -16.91 -7.18
N ILE A 207 18.68 -17.88 -8.08
CA ILE A 207 18.99 -19.29 -7.79
C ILE A 207 20.46 -19.47 -7.47
N SER A 208 21.36 -18.64 -8.02
CA SER A 208 22.81 -18.73 -7.78
C SER A 208 23.26 -18.13 -6.44
N LEU A 209 22.38 -17.41 -5.72
CA LEU A 209 22.71 -16.80 -4.44
C LEU A 209 22.54 -17.83 -3.30
N PRO A 210 23.59 -18.12 -2.49
CA PRO A 210 23.44 -18.95 -1.32
C PRO A 210 22.51 -18.30 -0.31
N GLU A 211 21.67 -19.10 0.38
CA GLU A 211 20.67 -18.61 1.36
C GLU A 211 21.27 -17.70 2.42
N GLU A 212 22.49 -17.96 2.84
CA GLU A 212 23.21 -17.18 3.83
C GLU A 212 23.47 -15.75 3.34
N LYS A 213 23.83 -15.60 2.06
CA LYS A 213 24.07 -14.30 1.43
C LYS A 213 22.76 -13.51 1.22
N VAL A 214 21.67 -14.20 0.90
CA VAL A 214 20.35 -13.57 0.81
C VAL A 214 19.91 -13.05 2.17
N ARG A 215 20.08 -13.85 3.23
CA ARG A 215 19.78 -13.44 4.61
C ARG A 215 20.62 -12.24 5.05
N GLU A 216 21.93 -12.25 4.77
CA GLU A 216 22.83 -11.11 5.07
C GLU A 216 22.39 -9.84 4.33
N ASN A 217 22.05 -9.96 3.05
CA ASN A 217 21.62 -8.83 2.22
C ASN A 217 20.28 -8.23 2.67
N VAL A 218 19.33 -9.07 3.11
CA VAL A 218 17.99 -8.63 3.56
C VAL A 218 18.05 -8.07 4.97
N LEU A 219 18.73 -8.74 5.89
CA LEU A 219 18.77 -8.35 7.31
C LEU A 219 19.84 -7.28 7.59
N GLY A 220 20.81 -7.09 6.70
CA GLY A 220 21.86 -6.08 6.82
C GLY A 220 22.85 -6.32 7.97
N ARG A 221 22.80 -7.50 8.63
CA ARG A 221 23.68 -7.89 9.74
C ARG A 221 23.98 -9.38 9.69
N LYS A 222 25.27 -9.72 9.84
CA LYS A 222 25.72 -11.12 9.97
C LYS A 222 25.22 -11.78 11.26
N ASP A 223 25.08 -11.00 12.31
CA ASP A 223 24.82 -11.50 13.66
C ASP A 223 23.38 -12.02 13.85
N ILE A 224 22.42 -11.51 13.10
CA ILE A 224 21.01 -11.95 13.18
C ILE A 224 20.82 -13.32 12.48
N ALA A 225 21.67 -13.67 11.52
CA ALA A 225 21.62 -14.97 10.86
C ALA A 225 21.87 -16.14 11.84
N VAL A 226 22.57 -15.88 12.95
CA VAL A 226 22.85 -16.89 14.00
C VAL A 226 21.59 -17.26 14.79
N PHE A 227 20.66 -16.35 14.99
CA PHE A 227 19.41 -16.62 15.71
C PHE A 227 18.41 -17.53 14.97
N PHE A 228 18.57 -17.69 13.66
CA PHE A 228 17.69 -18.54 12.82
C PHE A 228 18.36 -19.85 12.40
N LYS A 229 19.55 -20.17 12.94
CA LYS A 229 20.34 -21.35 12.59
C LYS A 229 20.07 -22.55 13.51
N LYS A 230 18.93 -22.55 14.22
CA LYS A 230 18.47 -23.71 15.01
C LYS A 230 17.15 -24.23 14.51
#